data_013f602db03d818205456ba1cde01138
#
_entry.id   013f602db03d818205456ba1cde01138
#
_cell.length_a   1.000
_cell.length_b   1.000
_cell.length_c   1.000
_cell.angle_alpha   90.00
_cell.angle_beta   90.00
_cell.angle_gamma   90.00
#
_symmetry.space_group_name_H-M   'P 1'
#
loop_
_entity.id
_entity.type
_entity.pdbx_description
1 polymer ?
#
loop_
_entity_poly.entity_id
_entity_poly.type
_entity_poly.pdbx_seq_one_letter_code
_entity_poly.pdbx_strand_id
1 'polypeptide(L)'
;VDASVIQRLDELRPHLARSALLFARLQLERARAASETLAAIGLPSLVMNEHGHVLAANHLIEQMAGHIVWLAQDRVALKDRRADKLLRAAVASSIAAAAAGTHSFPARHADAEETLVVHVIPIRLSARDIFSRCAAALVLTPVTAPQAPPVELVQSLFDLTPAEARIARDLASGETVEDIASAGGVSRNTIRTRVRAVPTKTSCGRQTDVVALFNGIWSPRQSGKT
;
A
#
# COMPACT_ATOMS: atom_id res chain seq x y z
N VAL A 1 52.72 -4.85 -10.36
CA VAL A 1 51.61 -4.23 -11.15
C VAL A 1 52.23 -3.26 -12.10
N ASP A 2 52.00 -3.40 -13.41
CA ASP A 2 52.64 -2.63 -14.45
C ASP A 2 52.16 -1.14 -14.40
N ALA A 3 53.09 -0.21 -14.44
CA ALA A 3 52.79 1.22 -14.34
C ALA A 3 51.82 1.70 -15.47
N SER A 4 51.88 1.05 -16.64
CA SER A 4 50.98 1.31 -17.77
C SER A 4 49.52 0.93 -17.48
N VAL A 5 49.31 -0.09 -16.66
CA VAL A 5 47.95 -0.52 -16.24
C VAL A 5 47.36 0.47 -15.24
N ILE A 6 48.18 0.96 -14.31
CA ILE A 6 47.78 1.98 -13.34
C ILE A 6 47.35 3.25 -14.04
N GLN A 7 48.16 3.73 -15.00
CA GLN A 7 47.86 4.95 -15.75
C GLN A 7 46.54 4.83 -16.54
N ARG A 8 46.27 3.70 -17.21
CA ARG A 8 45.00 3.46 -17.90
C ARG A 8 43.79 3.39 -16.93
N LEU A 9 43.98 2.84 -15.75
CA LEU A 9 42.92 2.83 -14.72
C LEU A 9 42.64 4.25 -14.22
N ASP A 10 43.65 5.07 -14.03
CA ASP A 10 43.47 6.47 -13.61
C ASP A 10 42.79 7.31 -14.67
N GLU A 11 43.05 7.09 -15.95
CA GLU A 11 42.34 7.72 -17.06
C GLU A 11 40.84 7.32 -17.11
N LEU A 12 40.51 6.10 -16.78
CA LEU A 12 39.14 5.59 -16.75
C LEU A 12 38.35 5.99 -15.49
N ARG A 13 39.05 6.30 -14.40
CA ARG A 13 38.43 6.65 -13.10
C ARG A 13 37.37 7.75 -13.18
N PRO A 14 37.55 8.90 -13.89
CA PRO A 14 36.52 9.94 -14.01
C PRO A 14 35.28 9.47 -14.76
N HIS A 15 35.46 8.62 -15.78
CA HIS A 15 34.34 8.06 -16.55
C HIS A 15 33.54 7.06 -15.71
N LEU A 16 34.21 6.19 -14.96
CA LEU A 16 33.56 5.26 -14.05
C LEU A 16 32.82 5.99 -12.93
N ALA A 17 33.44 7.03 -12.34
CA ALA A 17 32.81 7.84 -11.30
C ALA A 17 31.55 8.52 -11.80
N ARG A 18 31.62 9.13 -13.01
CA ARG A 18 30.45 9.77 -13.62
C ARG A 18 29.34 8.78 -13.94
N SER A 19 29.68 7.62 -14.49
CA SER A 19 28.72 6.55 -14.76
C SER A 19 28.07 6.02 -13.48
N ALA A 20 28.84 5.84 -12.41
CA ALA A 20 28.34 5.42 -11.12
C ALA A 20 27.38 6.45 -10.50
N LEU A 21 27.67 7.74 -10.61
CA LEU A 21 26.80 8.82 -10.15
C LEU A 21 25.47 8.87 -10.92
N LEU A 22 25.55 8.80 -12.26
CA LEU A 22 24.35 8.76 -13.10
C LEU A 22 23.48 7.56 -12.77
N PHE A 23 24.11 6.41 -12.57
CA PHE A 23 23.41 5.19 -12.20
C PHE A 23 22.75 5.29 -10.81
N ALA A 24 23.47 5.79 -9.80
CA ALA A 24 22.92 5.99 -8.46
C ALA A 24 21.71 6.97 -8.47
N ARG A 25 21.81 8.03 -9.27
CA ARG A 25 20.70 8.98 -9.46
C ARG A 25 19.49 8.31 -10.10
N LEU A 26 19.68 7.54 -11.17
CA LEU A 26 18.58 6.82 -11.83
C LEU A 26 17.88 5.83 -10.89
N GLN A 27 18.64 5.14 -10.05
CA GLN A 27 18.07 4.23 -9.06
C GLN A 27 17.23 4.97 -8.01
N LEU A 28 17.70 6.11 -7.54
CA LEU A 28 16.95 6.96 -6.61
C LEU A 28 15.65 7.47 -7.23
N GLU A 29 15.70 7.95 -8.48
CA GLU A 29 14.50 8.41 -9.19
C GLU A 29 13.48 7.27 -9.39
N ARG A 30 13.94 6.07 -9.72
CA ARG A 30 13.06 4.88 -9.81
C ARG A 30 12.41 4.53 -8.47
N ALA A 31 13.18 4.54 -7.39
CA ALA A 31 12.68 4.27 -6.05
C ALA A 31 11.63 5.31 -5.62
N ARG A 32 11.89 6.59 -5.90
CA ARG A 32 10.94 7.68 -5.65
C ARG A 32 9.66 7.52 -6.47
N ALA A 33 9.77 7.28 -7.77
CA ALA A 33 8.61 7.09 -8.64
C ALA A 33 7.73 5.92 -8.18
N ALA A 34 8.33 4.81 -7.76
CA ALA A 34 7.59 3.67 -7.22
C ALA A 34 6.85 4.03 -5.93
N SER A 35 7.52 4.72 -5.00
CA SER A 35 6.93 5.15 -3.73
C SER A 35 5.82 6.18 -3.93
N GLU A 36 6.00 7.16 -4.82
CA GLU A 36 4.98 8.17 -5.14
C GLU A 36 3.77 7.57 -5.88
N THR A 37 3.98 6.58 -6.73
CA THR A 37 2.87 5.84 -7.36
C THR A 37 2.00 5.15 -6.31
N LEU A 38 2.61 4.57 -5.27
CA LEU A 38 1.87 3.99 -4.14
C LEU A 38 1.16 5.07 -3.31
N ALA A 39 1.77 6.26 -3.17
CA ALA A 39 1.11 7.39 -2.51
C ALA A 39 -0.15 7.85 -3.24
N ALA A 40 -0.12 7.88 -4.58
CA ALA A 40 -1.26 8.27 -5.40
C ALA A 40 -2.49 7.36 -5.18
N ILE A 41 -2.26 6.13 -4.76
CA ILE A 41 -3.31 5.18 -4.39
C ILE A 41 -3.53 5.08 -2.86
N GLY A 42 -2.97 6.00 -2.09
CA GLY A 42 -3.19 6.10 -0.65
C GLY A 42 -2.44 5.06 0.20
N LEU A 43 -1.36 4.46 -0.32
CA LEU A 43 -0.57 3.45 0.37
C LEU A 43 0.73 4.04 0.92
N PRO A 44 0.89 4.18 2.26
CA PRO A 44 2.15 4.49 2.89
C PRO A 44 3.21 3.47 2.50
N SER A 45 4.32 3.92 1.93
CA SER A 45 5.35 3.00 1.46
C SER A 45 6.74 3.60 1.48
N LEU A 46 7.72 2.72 1.56
CA LEU A 46 9.13 3.05 1.38
C LEU A 46 9.85 1.96 0.59
N VAL A 47 10.94 2.32 -0.05
CA VAL A 47 11.80 1.41 -0.81
C VAL A 47 13.14 1.30 -0.09
N MET A 48 13.61 0.07 0.09
CA MET A 48 14.86 -0.25 0.77
C MET A 48 15.84 -0.94 -0.16
N ASN A 49 17.13 -0.74 0.14
CA ASN A 49 18.20 -1.52 -0.48
C ASN A 49 18.42 -2.86 0.26
N GLU A 50 19.35 -3.63 -0.27
CA GLU A 50 19.77 -4.93 0.29
C GLU A 50 20.34 -4.86 1.71
N HIS A 51 20.79 -3.69 2.16
CA HIS A 51 21.31 -3.47 3.51
C HIS A 51 20.25 -2.95 4.49
N GLY A 52 18.99 -2.80 4.02
CA GLY A 52 17.87 -2.26 4.82
C GLY A 52 17.91 -0.74 5.00
N HIS A 53 18.69 -0.01 4.17
CA HIS A 53 18.62 1.45 4.13
C HIS A 53 17.48 1.90 3.24
N VAL A 54 16.73 2.89 3.67
CA VAL A 54 15.64 3.49 2.92
C VAL A 54 16.23 4.34 1.80
N LEU A 55 15.85 4.04 0.58
CA LEU A 55 16.23 4.81 -0.62
C LEU A 55 15.22 5.89 -0.94
N ALA A 56 13.95 5.61 -0.71
CA ALA A 56 12.84 6.54 -0.89
C ALA A 56 11.70 6.17 0.05
N ALA A 57 10.94 7.17 0.48
CA ALA A 57 9.71 7.01 1.23
C ALA A 57 8.71 8.05 0.72
N ASN A 58 7.43 7.73 0.70
CA ASN A 58 6.42 8.70 0.35
C ASN A 58 5.94 9.47 1.60
N HIS A 59 5.29 10.60 1.37
CA HIS A 59 4.81 11.49 2.44
C HIS A 59 3.81 10.82 3.41
N LEU A 60 3.10 9.77 2.99
CA LEU A 60 2.15 9.06 3.85
C LEU A 60 2.85 8.26 4.97
N ILE A 61 4.13 7.95 4.82
CA ILE A 61 4.93 7.29 5.86
C ILE A 61 5.03 8.13 7.13
N GLU A 62 5.04 9.46 7.02
CA GLU A 62 5.09 10.36 8.16
C GLU A 62 3.86 10.20 9.07
N GLN A 63 2.72 9.86 8.50
CA GLN A 63 1.48 9.57 9.24
C GLN A 63 1.58 8.27 10.06
N MET A 64 2.57 7.42 9.75
CA MET A 64 2.82 6.14 10.43
C MET A 64 3.81 6.25 11.60
N ALA A 65 4.08 7.45 12.11
CA ALA A 65 5.01 7.70 13.23
C ALA A 65 4.64 6.94 14.52
N GLY A 66 3.38 6.55 14.68
CA GLY A 66 2.91 5.65 15.75
C GLY A 66 3.49 4.24 15.67
N HIS A 67 3.88 3.77 14.48
CA HIS A 67 4.33 2.40 14.22
C HIS A 67 5.79 2.28 13.78
N ILE A 68 6.37 3.36 13.24
CA ILE A 68 7.72 3.38 12.65
C ILE A 68 8.64 4.26 13.48
N VAL A 69 9.90 3.85 13.56
CA VAL A 69 11.00 4.64 14.11
C VAL A 69 12.09 4.77 13.06
N TRP A 70 12.46 6.00 12.77
CA TRP A 70 13.63 6.28 11.95
C TRP A 70 14.91 6.12 12.78
N LEU A 71 15.83 5.34 12.28
CA LEU A 71 17.13 5.08 12.87
C LEU A 71 18.22 5.82 12.12
N ALA A 72 19.43 5.85 12.67
CA ALA A 72 20.59 6.41 12.00
C ALA A 72 20.85 5.70 10.66
N GLN A 73 21.47 6.44 9.72
CA GLN A 73 21.84 5.95 8.39
C GLN A 73 20.63 5.55 7.52
N ASP A 74 19.56 6.33 7.55
CA ASP A 74 18.35 6.11 6.75
C ASP A 74 17.75 4.69 6.91
N ARG A 75 17.85 4.14 8.12
CA ARG A 75 17.23 2.86 8.45
C ARG A 75 15.90 3.07 9.14
N VAL A 76 15.04 2.07 9.04
CA VAL A 76 13.73 2.07 9.68
C VAL A 76 13.58 0.82 10.54
N ALA A 77 12.86 0.96 11.65
CA ALA A 77 12.43 -0.13 12.50
C ALA A 77 10.94 0.01 12.81
N LEU A 78 10.28 -1.11 13.06
CA LEU A 78 8.92 -1.10 13.58
C LEU A 78 8.96 -1.07 15.11
N LYS A 79 8.06 -0.28 15.74
CA LYS A 79 7.94 -0.24 17.20
C LYS A 79 7.52 -1.58 17.80
N ASP A 80 6.73 -2.36 17.07
CA ASP A 80 6.44 -3.75 17.41
C ASP A 80 7.69 -4.62 17.19
N ARG A 81 8.28 -5.09 18.29
CA ARG A 81 9.51 -5.92 18.25
C ARG A 81 9.36 -7.23 17.48
N ARG A 82 8.15 -7.82 17.47
CA ARG A 82 7.88 -9.05 16.72
C ARG A 82 7.84 -8.76 15.23
N ALA A 83 7.10 -7.72 14.85
CA ALA A 83 7.00 -7.27 13.47
C ALA A 83 8.36 -6.80 12.95
N ASP A 84 9.19 -6.12 13.76
CA ASP A 84 10.54 -5.70 13.37
C ASP A 84 11.46 -6.89 13.06
N LYS A 85 11.40 -7.97 13.85
CA LYS A 85 12.13 -9.21 13.55
C LYS A 85 11.68 -9.82 12.21
N LEU A 86 10.36 -9.84 11.96
CA LEU A 86 9.81 -10.36 10.71
C LEU A 86 10.21 -9.48 9.52
N LEU A 87 10.21 -8.17 9.68
CA LEU A 87 10.67 -7.23 8.68
C LEU A 87 12.11 -7.52 8.26
N ARG A 88 13.03 -7.65 9.24
CA ARG A 88 14.44 -7.93 8.97
C ARG A 88 14.62 -9.29 8.28
N ALA A 89 13.89 -10.31 8.72
CA ALA A 89 13.92 -11.62 8.09
C ALA A 89 13.38 -11.58 6.65
N ALA A 90 12.29 -10.87 6.40
CA ALA A 90 11.71 -10.73 5.09
C ALA A 90 12.62 -9.97 4.12
N VAL A 91 13.26 -8.88 4.57
CA VAL A 91 14.24 -8.14 3.76
C VAL A 91 15.45 -9.04 3.43
N ALA A 92 15.98 -9.77 4.41
CA ALA A 92 17.08 -10.71 4.17
C ALA A 92 16.70 -11.83 3.19
N SER A 93 15.49 -12.38 3.30
CA SER A 93 15.00 -13.41 2.37
C SER A 93 14.77 -12.88 0.95
N SER A 94 14.38 -11.61 0.82
CA SER A 94 14.20 -10.95 -0.49
C SER A 94 15.51 -10.88 -1.28
N ILE A 95 16.63 -10.87 -0.58
CA ILE A 95 17.98 -10.85 -1.17
C ILE A 95 18.44 -12.28 -1.54
N ALA A 96 18.17 -13.24 -0.65
CA ALA A 96 18.71 -14.59 -0.76
C ALA A 96 18.00 -15.47 -1.81
N ALA A 97 16.72 -15.21 -2.10
CA ALA A 97 15.93 -16.07 -2.96
C ALA A 97 15.31 -15.31 -4.13
N ALA A 98 15.74 -15.62 -5.34
CA ALA A 98 15.13 -15.13 -6.59
C ALA A 98 13.61 -15.44 -6.70
N ALA A 99 13.11 -16.36 -5.89
CA ALA A 99 11.72 -16.80 -5.84
C ALA A 99 10.95 -16.30 -4.61
N ALA A 100 11.52 -15.39 -3.79
CA ALA A 100 10.83 -14.87 -2.61
C ALA A 100 9.51 -14.19 -3.00
N GLY A 101 8.42 -14.62 -2.38
CA GLY A 101 7.11 -14.00 -2.51
C GLY A 101 6.97 -12.77 -1.60
N THR A 102 5.84 -12.09 -1.70
CA THR A 102 5.47 -11.03 -0.75
C THR A 102 5.28 -11.64 0.65
N HIS A 103 5.94 -11.04 1.65
CA HIS A 103 5.73 -11.37 3.05
C HIS A 103 4.77 -10.38 3.68
N SER A 104 3.71 -10.86 4.33
CA SER A 104 2.72 -10.03 5.00
C SER A 104 2.56 -10.47 6.44
N PHE A 105 2.61 -9.53 7.38
CA PHE A 105 2.46 -9.81 8.81
C PHE A 105 1.86 -8.59 9.54
N PRO A 106 1.17 -8.83 10.67
CA PRO A 106 0.60 -7.76 11.46
C PRO A 106 1.68 -7.04 12.28
N ALA A 107 1.53 -5.72 12.45
CA ALA A 107 2.26 -4.91 13.40
C ALA A 107 1.29 -4.20 14.34
N ARG A 108 1.48 -4.40 15.65
CA ARG A 108 0.65 -3.84 16.71
C ARG A 108 1.54 -3.11 17.70
N HIS A 109 1.16 -1.90 18.05
CA HIS A 109 1.85 -1.16 19.10
C HIS A 109 0.85 -0.66 20.13
N ALA A 110 1.20 -0.72 21.42
CA ALA A 110 0.29 -0.37 22.51
C ALA A 110 -0.18 1.09 22.46
N ASP A 111 0.69 1.99 21.97
CA ASP A 111 0.39 3.43 21.87
C ASP A 111 -0.23 3.82 20.52
N ALA A 112 -0.51 2.85 19.63
CA ALA A 112 -1.11 3.11 18.34
C ALA A 112 -2.57 2.65 18.34
N GLU A 113 -3.47 3.53 17.94
CA GLU A 113 -4.91 3.24 17.88
C GLU A 113 -5.24 2.15 16.85
N GLU A 114 -4.40 2.00 15.83
CA GLU A 114 -4.66 1.11 14.70
C GLU A 114 -3.64 -0.03 14.62
N THR A 115 -4.10 -1.20 14.23
CA THR A 115 -3.23 -2.30 13.81
C THR A 115 -2.85 -2.11 12.34
N LEU A 116 -1.59 -2.38 12.00
CA LEU A 116 -1.15 -2.38 10.60
C LEU A 116 -0.93 -3.80 10.09
N VAL A 117 -1.12 -3.98 8.79
CA VAL A 117 -0.48 -5.07 8.03
C VAL A 117 0.72 -4.51 7.31
N VAL A 118 1.86 -5.14 7.53
CA VAL A 118 3.13 -4.81 6.88
C VAL A 118 3.33 -5.78 5.73
N HIS A 119 3.51 -5.26 4.52
CA HIS A 119 3.81 -6.03 3.33
C HIS A 119 5.24 -5.73 2.89
N VAL A 120 6.08 -6.75 2.83
CA VAL A 120 7.43 -6.68 2.25
C VAL A 120 7.37 -7.32 0.88
N ILE A 121 7.51 -6.49 -0.15
CA ILE A 121 7.38 -6.88 -1.55
C ILE A 121 8.78 -6.89 -2.16
N PRO A 122 9.35 -8.06 -2.52
CA PRO A 122 10.65 -8.12 -3.18
C PRO A 122 10.60 -7.41 -4.53
N ILE A 123 11.56 -6.50 -4.77
CA ILE A 123 11.72 -5.86 -6.06
C ILE A 123 12.58 -6.79 -6.92
N ARG A 124 11.94 -7.43 -7.88
CA ARG A 124 12.62 -8.31 -8.83
C ARG A 124 13.22 -7.47 -9.94
N LEU A 125 14.50 -7.63 -10.13
CA LEU A 125 15.22 -6.99 -11.20
C LEU A 125 15.40 -8.00 -12.32
N SER A 126 15.29 -7.53 -13.58
CA SER A 126 15.68 -8.36 -14.71
C SER A 126 17.18 -8.65 -14.60
N ALA A 127 17.63 -9.81 -15.10
CA ALA A 127 19.03 -10.25 -15.07
C ALA A 127 20.04 -9.25 -15.70
N ARG A 128 19.55 -8.19 -16.34
CA ARG A 128 20.35 -7.10 -16.90
C ARG A 128 20.62 -5.95 -15.93
N ASP A 129 19.93 -5.89 -14.80
CA ASP A 129 20.09 -4.84 -13.80
C ASP A 129 21.04 -5.28 -12.66
N ILE A 130 22.24 -5.72 -13.02
CA ILE A 130 23.30 -6.19 -12.10
C ILE A 130 23.66 -5.13 -11.03
N PHE A 131 23.28 -3.88 -11.24
CA PHE A 131 23.63 -2.73 -10.40
C PHE A 131 22.46 -2.12 -9.64
N SER A 132 21.28 -2.71 -9.67
CA SER A 132 20.14 -2.15 -8.95
C SER A 132 20.24 -2.45 -7.46
N ARG A 133 20.19 -1.40 -6.66
CA ARG A 133 20.28 -1.48 -5.20
C ARG A 133 18.92 -1.62 -4.49
N CYS A 134 17.81 -1.58 -5.22
CA CYS A 134 16.49 -1.74 -4.62
C CYS A 134 16.22 -3.21 -4.35
N ALA A 135 16.03 -3.60 -3.10
CA ALA A 135 15.77 -4.98 -2.70
C ALA A 135 14.29 -5.25 -2.41
N ALA A 136 13.62 -4.34 -1.73
CA ALA A 136 12.24 -4.52 -1.32
C ALA A 136 11.49 -3.18 -1.19
N ALA A 137 10.19 -3.22 -1.46
CA ALA A 137 9.26 -2.19 -1.05
C ALA A 137 8.54 -2.65 0.21
N LEU A 138 8.46 -1.76 1.20
CA LEU A 138 7.64 -1.90 2.38
C LEU A 138 6.35 -1.09 2.17
N VAL A 139 5.21 -1.75 2.29
CA VAL A 139 3.89 -1.12 2.21
C VAL A 139 3.16 -1.35 3.53
N LEU A 140 2.59 -0.30 4.08
CA LEU A 140 1.83 -0.35 5.33
C LEU A 140 0.36 -0.14 5.04
N THR A 141 -0.46 -1.09 5.49
CA THR A 141 -1.91 -1.02 5.33
C THR A 141 -2.58 -1.00 6.71
N PRO A 142 -3.18 0.11 7.12
CA PRO A 142 -3.96 0.14 8.36
C PRO A 142 -5.14 -0.83 8.29
N VAL A 143 -5.35 -1.56 9.38
CA VAL A 143 -6.52 -2.42 9.55
C VAL A 143 -7.65 -1.55 10.09
N THR A 144 -8.35 -0.89 9.19
CA THR A 144 -9.53 -0.09 9.50
C THR A 144 -10.78 -0.74 8.94
N ALA A 145 -11.94 -0.37 9.44
CA ALA A 145 -13.19 -0.77 8.82
C ALA A 145 -13.19 -0.34 7.34
N PRO A 146 -13.65 -1.21 6.44
CA PRO A 146 -13.72 -0.87 5.02
C PRO A 146 -14.52 0.42 4.83
N GLN A 147 -14.00 1.33 4.02
CA GLN A 147 -14.77 2.50 3.60
C GLN A 147 -15.61 2.11 2.40
N ALA A 148 -16.91 2.38 2.49
CA ALA A 148 -17.80 2.13 1.37
C ALA A 148 -17.37 2.99 0.16
N PRO A 149 -17.41 2.43 -1.05
CA PRO A 149 -17.02 3.13 -2.26
C PRO A 149 -17.94 4.34 -2.53
N PRO A 150 -17.49 5.33 -3.33
CA PRO A 150 -18.34 6.46 -3.75
C PRO A 150 -19.65 5.98 -4.39
N VAL A 151 -20.75 6.69 -4.11
CA VAL A 151 -22.09 6.32 -4.64
C VAL A 151 -22.07 6.27 -6.17
N GLU A 152 -21.37 7.20 -6.80
CA GLU A 152 -21.26 7.31 -8.26
C GLU A 152 -20.56 6.09 -8.88
N LEU A 153 -19.53 5.58 -8.20
CA LEU A 153 -18.83 4.38 -8.63
C LEU A 153 -19.74 3.15 -8.54
N VAL A 154 -20.41 2.97 -7.40
CA VAL A 154 -21.35 1.86 -7.19
C VAL A 154 -22.50 1.91 -8.19
N GLN A 155 -23.02 3.12 -8.46
CA GLN A 155 -24.09 3.34 -9.41
C GLN A 155 -23.67 2.93 -10.84
N SER A 156 -22.48 3.35 -11.27
CA SER A 156 -21.98 3.05 -12.62
C SER A 156 -21.60 1.61 -12.84
N LEU A 157 -21.10 0.92 -11.80
CA LEU A 157 -20.69 -0.48 -11.91
C LEU A 157 -21.86 -1.45 -12.03
N PHE A 158 -23.00 -1.14 -11.40
CA PHE A 158 -24.11 -2.07 -11.25
C PHE A 158 -25.45 -1.57 -11.79
N ASP A 159 -25.45 -0.50 -12.55
CA ASP A 159 -26.67 0.14 -13.08
C ASP A 159 -27.73 0.41 -12.00
N LEU A 160 -27.28 0.83 -10.81
CA LEU A 160 -28.16 1.15 -9.70
C LEU A 160 -28.74 2.55 -9.87
N THR A 161 -29.99 2.72 -9.45
CA THR A 161 -30.52 4.06 -9.27
C THR A 161 -29.77 4.79 -8.14
N PRO A 162 -29.77 6.13 -8.12
CA PRO A 162 -29.12 6.90 -7.04
C PRO A 162 -29.57 6.50 -5.63
N ALA A 163 -30.85 6.13 -5.48
CA ALA A 163 -31.39 5.69 -4.20
C ALA A 163 -30.92 4.27 -3.81
N GLU A 164 -30.85 3.35 -4.76
CA GLU A 164 -30.32 2.00 -4.55
C GLU A 164 -28.82 2.05 -4.22
N ALA A 165 -28.05 2.86 -4.93
CA ALA A 165 -26.62 3.02 -4.72
C ALA A 165 -26.31 3.61 -3.32
N ARG A 166 -27.08 4.60 -2.86
CA ARG A 166 -26.92 5.13 -1.49
C ARG A 166 -27.19 4.05 -0.44
N ILE A 167 -28.34 3.37 -0.54
CA ILE A 167 -28.70 2.30 0.40
C ILE A 167 -27.63 1.19 0.41
N ALA A 168 -27.16 0.78 -0.75
CA ALA A 168 -26.13 -0.24 -0.87
C ALA A 168 -24.80 0.19 -0.23
N ARG A 169 -24.41 1.45 -0.38
CA ARG A 169 -23.25 2.04 0.27
C ARG A 169 -23.42 2.11 1.79
N ASP A 170 -24.56 2.57 2.28
CA ASP A 170 -24.85 2.71 3.71
C ASP A 170 -24.82 1.33 4.40
N LEU A 171 -25.37 0.29 3.75
CA LEU A 171 -25.24 -1.09 4.18
C LEU A 171 -23.77 -1.56 4.21
N ALA A 172 -22.97 -1.20 3.20
CA ALA A 172 -21.55 -1.53 3.14
C ALA A 172 -20.73 -0.81 4.23
N SER A 173 -21.21 0.36 4.68
CA SER A 173 -20.67 1.10 5.83
C SER A 173 -21.05 0.48 7.18
N GLY A 174 -21.92 -0.55 7.19
CA GLY A 174 -22.37 -1.24 8.39
C GLY A 174 -23.66 -0.69 9.00
N GLU A 175 -24.34 0.25 8.33
CA GLU A 175 -25.62 0.77 8.79
C GLU A 175 -26.73 -0.30 8.67
N THR A 176 -27.65 -0.28 9.62
CA THR A 176 -28.82 -1.17 9.58
C THR A 176 -29.96 -0.59 8.73
N VAL A 177 -30.87 -1.44 8.28
CA VAL A 177 -32.08 -0.99 7.56
C VAL A 177 -32.88 0.03 8.39
N GLU A 178 -32.84 -0.09 9.70
CA GLU A 178 -33.47 0.79 10.67
C GLU A 178 -32.82 2.17 10.68
N ASP A 179 -31.49 2.22 10.69
CA ASP A 179 -30.70 3.47 10.69
C ASP A 179 -30.92 4.22 9.38
N ILE A 180 -30.81 3.51 8.24
CA ILE A 180 -31.03 4.08 6.90
C ILE A 180 -32.46 4.62 6.76
N ALA A 181 -33.48 3.91 7.27
CA ALA A 181 -34.85 4.34 7.22
C ALA A 181 -35.08 5.62 8.05
N SER A 182 -34.50 5.66 9.24
CA SER A 182 -34.57 6.81 10.16
C SER A 182 -33.87 8.04 9.57
N ALA A 183 -32.66 7.89 9.04
CA ALA A 183 -31.88 8.94 8.43
C ALA A 183 -32.56 9.49 7.15
N GLY A 184 -33.18 8.61 6.35
CA GLY A 184 -33.85 8.98 5.11
C GLY A 184 -35.30 9.45 5.28
N GLY A 185 -35.87 9.40 6.47
CA GLY A 185 -37.28 9.80 6.72
C GLY A 185 -38.28 8.91 5.97
N VAL A 186 -37.94 7.67 5.66
CA VAL A 186 -38.75 6.74 4.89
C VAL A 186 -39.09 5.46 5.70
N SER A 187 -40.13 4.74 5.27
CA SER A 187 -40.53 3.52 5.99
C SER A 187 -39.48 2.43 5.83
N ARG A 188 -39.31 1.59 6.88
CA ARG A 188 -38.46 0.37 6.83
C ARG A 188 -38.85 -0.53 5.65
N ASN A 189 -40.14 -0.60 5.33
CA ASN A 189 -40.60 -1.44 4.24
C ASN A 189 -40.11 -0.91 2.87
N THR A 190 -40.07 0.41 2.71
CA THR A 190 -39.50 1.06 1.51
C THR A 190 -38.02 0.71 1.35
N ILE A 191 -37.25 0.80 2.43
CA ILE A 191 -35.82 0.42 2.39
C ILE A 191 -35.66 -1.07 2.08
N ARG A 192 -36.41 -1.96 2.74
CA ARG A 192 -36.35 -3.41 2.46
C ARG A 192 -36.67 -3.76 1.01
N THR A 193 -37.64 -3.08 0.40
CA THR A 193 -37.98 -3.30 -1.02
C THR A 193 -36.80 -2.90 -1.92
N ARG A 194 -36.18 -1.77 -1.66
CA ARG A 194 -34.98 -1.32 -2.42
C ARG A 194 -33.78 -2.20 -2.17
N VAL A 195 -33.54 -2.62 -0.93
CA VAL A 195 -32.45 -3.56 -0.59
C VAL A 195 -32.60 -4.87 -1.36
N ARG A 196 -33.84 -5.36 -1.57
CA ARG A 196 -34.08 -6.60 -2.36
C ARG A 196 -33.79 -6.44 -3.85
N ALA A 197 -33.84 -5.24 -4.39
CA ALA A 197 -33.50 -4.98 -5.79
C ALA A 197 -31.98 -4.98 -6.05
N VAL A 198 -31.18 -4.60 -5.07
CA VAL A 198 -29.71 -4.50 -5.20
C VAL A 198 -29.05 -5.85 -5.51
N PRO A 199 -29.32 -6.98 -4.80
CA PRO A 199 -28.75 -8.28 -5.11
C PRO A 199 -29.02 -8.73 -6.55
N THR A 200 -30.21 -8.49 -7.06
CA THR A 200 -30.58 -8.86 -8.45
C THR A 200 -29.68 -8.16 -9.47
N LYS A 201 -29.39 -6.88 -9.26
CA LYS A 201 -28.57 -6.06 -10.17
C LYS A 201 -27.06 -6.32 -10.01
N THR A 202 -26.63 -6.68 -8.81
CA THR A 202 -25.23 -6.97 -8.50
C THR A 202 -24.86 -8.44 -8.72
N SER A 203 -25.80 -9.28 -9.16
CA SER A 203 -25.65 -10.74 -9.26
C SER A 203 -25.26 -11.42 -7.95
N CYS A 204 -25.59 -10.81 -6.81
CA CYS A 204 -25.38 -11.35 -5.47
C CYS A 204 -26.60 -12.14 -5.01
N GLY A 205 -26.37 -13.24 -4.29
CA GLY A 205 -27.49 -14.05 -3.75
C GLY A 205 -28.09 -13.48 -2.48
N ARG A 206 -27.29 -12.77 -1.67
CA ARG A 206 -27.67 -12.29 -0.34
C ARG A 206 -27.17 -10.86 -0.11
N GLN A 207 -27.80 -10.17 0.85
CA GLN A 207 -27.34 -8.83 1.29
C GLN A 207 -25.89 -8.84 1.79
N THR A 208 -25.48 -9.90 2.49
CA THR A 208 -24.09 -10.07 2.96
C THR A 208 -23.08 -10.14 1.80
N ASP A 209 -23.50 -10.73 0.68
CA ASP A 209 -22.65 -10.84 -0.51
C ASP A 209 -22.47 -9.46 -1.17
N VAL A 210 -23.52 -8.62 -1.15
CA VAL A 210 -23.46 -7.22 -1.62
C VAL A 210 -22.50 -6.41 -0.76
N VAL A 211 -22.58 -6.55 0.56
CA VAL A 211 -21.66 -5.87 1.50
C VAL A 211 -20.22 -6.33 1.26
N ALA A 212 -19.99 -7.62 1.10
CA ALA A 212 -18.67 -8.18 0.81
C ALA A 212 -18.14 -7.69 -0.54
N LEU A 213 -18.98 -7.65 -1.58
CA LEU A 213 -18.64 -7.15 -2.90
C LEU A 213 -18.20 -5.69 -2.85
N PHE A 214 -18.97 -4.83 -2.17
CA PHE A 214 -18.66 -3.40 -2.08
C PHE A 214 -17.42 -3.12 -1.23
N ASN A 215 -17.22 -3.86 -0.16
CA ASN A 215 -16.00 -3.77 0.65
C ASN A 215 -14.76 -4.27 -0.11
N GLY A 216 -14.94 -5.12 -1.13
CA GLY A 216 -13.90 -5.56 -2.05
C GLY A 216 -13.58 -4.56 -3.16
N ILE A 217 -14.45 -3.57 -3.41
CA ILE A 217 -14.17 -2.50 -4.36
C ILE A 217 -13.19 -1.54 -3.70
N TRP A 218 -11.94 -1.58 -4.19
CA TRP A 218 -10.91 -0.70 -3.70
C TRP A 218 -11.26 0.78 -3.99
N SER A 219 -11.26 1.61 -2.97
CA SER A 219 -11.40 3.06 -3.09
C SER A 219 -10.14 3.72 -2.53
N PRO A 220 -9.43 4.56 -3.31
CA PRO A 220 -8.30 5.30 -2.78
C PRO A 220 -8.78 6.19 -1.63
N ARG A 221 -8.09 6.13 -0.49
CA ARG A 221 -8.38 7.03 0.63
C ARG A 221 -8.24 8.47 0.15
N GLN A 222 -9.32 9.20 0.13
CA GLN A 222 -9.24 10.65 0.00
C GLN A 222 -8.60 11.16 1.29
N SER A 223 -7.36 11.67 1.19
CA SER A 223 -6.72 12.42 2.28
C SER A 223 -7.68 13.53 2.66
N GLY A 224 -8.27 13.42 3.85
CA GLY A 224 -9.23 14.40 4.35
C GLY A 224 -8.60 15.78 4.28
N LYS A 225 -9.25 16.70 3.61
CA LYS A 225 -9.01 18.12 3.79
C LYS A 225 -9.34 18.45 5.25
N THR A 226 -8.30 18.67 6.04
CA THR A 226 -8.39 19.45 7.27
C THR A 226 -8.32 20.91 6.90
#